data_8735ed5043fd09da9d44a96557a41e8f
#
_entry.id   8735ed5043fd09da9d44a96557a41e8f
#
_cell.length_a   1.000
_cell.length_b   1.000
_cell.length_c   1.000
_cell.angle_alpha   90.00
_cell.angle_beta   90.00
_cell.angle_gamma   90.00
#
_symmetry.space_group_name_H-M   'P 1'
#
loop_
_entity.id
_entity.type
_entity.pdbx_description
1 polymer ?
#
loop_
_entity_poly.entity_id
_entity_poly.type
_entity_poly.pdbx_seq_one_letter_code
_entity_poly.pdbx_strand_id
1 'polypeptide(L)'
;MRFKRRLKIEKGLLDLTPLINVFFLLLIFFIFTSSFIFQPGIKVNLPKAVTSEVIQQENVVIIVTKDDLIYLNEREISQDELASSLSIIAKEKTPLLIKADNQASLGRVVEIWDMCRSEGVSQINIATSQ
;
A
#
# COMPACT_ATOMS: atom_id res chain seq x y z
N MET A 1 27.46 -58.90 -47.11
CA MET A 1 27.56 -58.32 -45.76
C MET A 1 26.28 -57.61 -45.39
N ARG A 2 25.49 -58.15 -44.48
CA ARG A 2 24.30 -57.53 -43.98
C ARG A 2 24.68 -56.68 -42.76
N PHE A 3 24.70 -55.39 -42.90
CA PHE A 3 24.74 -54.49 -41.76
C PHE A 3 23.38 -54.47 -41.05
N LYS A 4 23.28 -55.22 -40.00
CA LYS A 4 22.15 -55.07 -39.06
C LYS A 4 22.37 -53.82 -38.25
N ARG A 5 21.80 -52.71 -38.69
CA ARG A 5 21.68 -51.53 -37.91
C ARG A 5 20.70 -51.80 -36.77
N ARG A 6 21.21 -52.24 -35.62
CA ARG A 6 20.43 -52.29 -34.40
C ARG A 6 20.13 -50.87 -33.94
N LEU A 7 19.06 -50.30 -34.41
CA LEU A 7 18.49 -49.15 -33.74
C LEU A 7 17.97 -49.66 -32.38
N LYS A 8 18.79 -49.56 -31.35
CA LYS A 8 18.32 -49.66 -29.99
C LYS A 8 17.51 -48.39 -29.76
N ILE A 9 16.24 -48.47 -30.04
CA ILE A 9 15.26 -47.55 -29.48
C ILE A 9 15.20 -47.94 -28.01
N GLU A 10 15.96 -47.25 -27.18
CA GLU A 10 15.76 -47.33 -25.73
C GLU A 10 14.36 -46.76 -25.43
N LYS A 11 13.40 -47.66 -25.40
CA LYS A 11 12.07 -47.38 -24.91
C LYS A 11 12.23 -47.06 -23.41
N GLY A 12 12.25 -45.80 -23.05
CA GLY A 12 12.20 -45.45 -21.64
C GLY A 12 12.89 -44.20 -21.18
N LEU A 13 13.70 -43.55 -21.99
CA LEU A 13 14.20 -42.25 -21.68
C LEU A 13 13.34 -41.20 -22.40
N LEU A 14 12.14 -41.01 -21.85
CA LEU A 14 11.43 -39.76 -22.10
C LEU A 14 12.38 -38.64 -21.67
N ASP A 15 12.85 -37.86 -22.63
CA ASP A 15 13.66 -36.69 -22.31
C ASP A 15 12.76 -35.68 -21.58
N LEU A 16 12.96 -35.62 -20.27
CA LEU A 16 12.19 -34.72 -19.38
C LEU A 16 12.77 -33.30 -19.40
N THR A 17 13.84 -33.07 -20.11
CA THR A 17 14.51 -31.75 -20.14
C THR A 17 13.58 -30.62 -20.62
N PRO A 18 12.80 -30.77 -21.71
CA PRO A 18 11.84 -29.72 -22.10
C PRO A 18 10.75 -29.50 -21.07
N LEU A 19 10.27 -30.56 -20.43
CA LEU A 19 9.26 -30.46 -19.38
C LEU A 19 9.77 -29.72 -18.16
N ILE A 20 10.97 -30.04 -17.73
CA ILE A 20 11.62 -29.38 -16.60
C ILE A 20 11.85 -27.90 -16.91
N ASN A 21 12.26 -27.58 -18.14
CA ASN A 21 12.46 -26.19 -18.56
C ASN A 21 11.16 -25.37 -18.47
N VAL A 22 10.07 -25.91 -19.00
CA VAL A 22 8.74 -25.24 -18.92
C VAL A 22 8.30 -25.09 -17.48
N PHE A 23 8.45 -26.14 -16.69
CA PHE A 23 8.06 -26.12 -15.27
C PHE A 23 8.89 -25.10 -14.49
N PHE A 24 10.19 -25.01 -14.75
CA PHE A 24 11.06 -24.05 -14.10
C PHE A 24 10.73 -22.61 -14.47
N LEU A 25 10.41 -22.35 -15.75
CA LEU A 25 9.95 -21.02 -16.20
C LEU A 25 8.65 -20.63 -15.54
N LEU A 26 7.71 -21.56 -15.41
CA LEU A 26 6.46 -21.31 -14.69
C LEU A 26 6.72 -21.01 -13.21
N LEU A 27 7.63 -21.75 -12.59
CA LEU A 27 7.99 -21.52 -11.19
C LEU A 27 8.58 -20.12 -10.98
N ILE A 28 9.49 -19.71 -11.83
CA ILE A 28 10.08 -18.36 -11.80
C ILE A 28 8.99 -17.31 -12.01
N PHE A 29 8.12 -17.52 -12.98
CA PHE A 29 7.01 -16.62 -13.25
C PHE A 29 6.09 -16.46 -12.02
N PHE A 30 5.73 -17.55 -11.35
CA PHE A 30 4.93 -17.51 -10.13
C PHE A 30 5.65 -16.79 -8.98
N ILE A 31 6.95 -16.98 -8.83
CA ILE A 31 7.73 -16.28 -7.81
C ILE A 31 7.70 -14.77 -8.06
N PHE A 32 7.93 -14.33 -9.28
CA PHE A 32 7.88 -12.91 -9.63
C PHE A 32 6.47 -12.33 -9.49
N THR A 33 5.44 -13.07 -9.88
CA THR A 33 4.04 -12.61 -9.77
C THR A 33 3.61 -12.53 -8.30
N SER A 34 4.06 -13.46 -7.48
CA SER A 34 3.76 -13.46 -6.05
C SER A 34 4.33 -12.26 -5.30
N SER A 35 5.42 -11.72 -5.78
CA SER A 35 6.05 -10.53 -5.18
C SER A 35 5.26 -9.24 -5.40
N PHE A 36 4.30 -9.24 -6.30
CA PHE A 36 3.44 -8.08 -6.57
C PHE A 36 2.18 -8.02 -5.69
N ILE A 37 2.02 -8.93 -4.77
CA ILE A 37 1.01 -8.76 -3.73
C ILE A 37 1.55 -7.68 -2.79
N PHE A 38 1.33 -6.44 -3.16
CA PHE A 38 1.39 -5.33 -2.22
C PHE A 38 0.38 -5.65 -1.13
N GLN A 39 0.87 -6.09 0.00
CA GLN A 39 0.05 -6.11 1.19
C GLN A 39 -0.14 -4.66 1.63
N PRO A 40 -1.31 -4.06 1.41
CA PRO A 40 -1.59 -2.75 1.95
C PRO A 40 -1.68 -2.90 3.47
N GLY A 41 -0.69 -2.38 4.14
CA GLY A 41 -0.75 -2.15 5.57
C GLY A 41 -0.44 -3.37 6.42
N ILE A 42 0.62 -3.25 7.15
CA ILE A 42 0.84 -4.04 8.35
C ILE A 42 -0.40 -3.84 9.24
N LYS A 43 -1.28 -4.82 9.28
CA LYS A 43 -2.27 -4.90 10.35
C LYS A 43 -1.48 -5.17 11.61
N VAL A 44 -1.06 -4.11 12.27
CA VAL A 44 -0.59 -4.21 13.63
C VAL A 44 -1.81 -4.64 14.45
N ASN A 45 -1.91 -5.91 14.76
CA ASN A 45 -2.80 -6.36 15.81
C ASN A 45 -2.28 -5.77 17.10
N LEU A 46 -2.78 -4.59 17.44
CA LEU A 46 -2.62 -4.05 18.78
C LEU A 46 -3.19 -5.09 19.76
N PRO A 47 -2.41 -5.53 20.75
CA PRO A 47 -2.95 -6.38 21.78
C PRO A 47 -4.16 -5.66 22.38
N LYS A 48 -5.30 -6.32 22.39
CA LYS A 48 -6.48 -5.87 23.10
C LYS A 48 -6.10 -5.86 24.58
N ALA A 49 -5.65 -4.72 25.07
CA ALA A 49 -5.60 -4.49 26.49
C ALA A 49 -7.06 -4.45 26.96
N VAL A 50 -7.46 -5.53 27.59
CA VAL A 50 -8.70 -5.62 28.32
C VAL A 50 -8.56 -4.64 29.49
N THR A 51 -9.50 -3.68 29.54
CA THR A 51 -9.61 -2.62 30.57
C THR A 51 -8.81 -1.34 30.30
N SER A 52 -9.32 -0.58 29.41
CA SER A 52 -9.38 0.88 29.52
C SER A 52 -10.47 1.32 28.57
N GLU A 53 -11.35 2.14 29.00
CA GLU A 53 -12.26 2.89 28.14
C GLU A 53 -11.45 3.38 26.96
N VAL A 54 -11.57 2.69 25.83
CA VAL A 54 -11.04 3.16 24.57
C VAL A 54 -11.82 4.42 24.30
N ILE A 55 -11.32 5.54 24.74
CA ILE A 55 -11.64 6.82 24.13
C ILE A 55 -11.31 6.56 22.68
N GLN A 56 -12.31 6.30 21.86
CA GLN A 56 -12.19 6.31 20.42
C GLN A 56 -11.78 7.74 20.09
N GLN A 57 -10.48 7.99 20.09
CA GLN A 57 -9.95 9.19 19.48
C GLN A 57 -10.33 9.06 18.02
N GLU A 58 -11.39 9.74 17.65
CA GLU A 58 -11.81 9.82 16.26
C GLU A 58 -10.64 10.41 15.49
N ASN A 59 -10.01 9.58 14.68
CA ASN A 59 -8.93 10.04 13.81
C ASN A 59 -9.49 11.09 12.88
N VAL A 60 -8.86 12.23 12.83
CA VAL A 60 -9.20 13.26 11.85
C VAL A 60 -8.64 12.82 10.49
N VAL A 61 -9.49 12.79 9.49
CA VAL A 61 -9.13 12.36 8.14
C VAL A 61 -9.17 13.53 7.18
N ILE A 62 -8.05 13.79 6.54
CA ILE A 62 -7.94 14.73 5.41
C ILE A 62 -7.90 13.92 4.13
N ILE A 63 -8.78 14.24 3.20
CA ILE A 63 -8.84 13.61 1.88
C ILE A 63 -8.37 14.62 0.84
N VAL A 64 -7.42 14.23 0.01
CA VAL A 64 -6.96 15.00 -1.14
C VAL A 64 -7.42 14.29 -2.40
N THR A 65 -8.27 14.95 -3.18
CA THR A 65 -8.82 14.40 -4.41
C THR A 65 -7.86 14.57 -5.59
N LYS A 66 -8.15 13.89 -6.70
CA LYS A 66 -7.42 14.04 -7.96
C LYS A 66 -7.42 15.46 -8.51
N ASP A 67 -8.41 16.27 -8.15
CA ASP A 67 -8.54 17.68 -8.54
C ASP A 67 -7.87 18.63 -7.53
N ASP A 68 -7.05 18.10 -6.63
CA ASP A 68 -6.36 18.82 -5.55
C ASP A 68 -7.29 19.54 -4.56
N LEU A 69 -8.52 19.06 -4.46
CA LEU A 69 -9.48 19.52 -3.45
C LEU A 69 -9.21 18.85 -2.10
N ILE A 70 -9.41 19.60 -1.04
CA ILE A 70 -9.19 19.16 0.33
C ILE A 70 -10.52 18.96 1.04
N TYR A 71 -10.71 17.79 1.62
CA TYR A 71 -11.84 17.44 2.47
C TYR A 71 -11.37 17.13 3.88
N LEU A 72 -11.98 17.74 4.85
CA LEU A 72 -11.77 17.45 6.26
C LEU A 72 -13.04 16.80 6.82
N ASN A 73 -12.96 15.54 7.25
CA ASN A 73 -14.12 14.80 7.76
C ASN A 73 -15.34 14.88 6.83
N GLU A 74 -15.14 14.59 5.53
CA GLU A 74 -16.17 14.59 4.48
C GLU A 74 -16.70 15.98 4.08
N ARG A 75 -16.14 17.05 4.61
CA ARG A 75 -16.52 18.42 4.27
C ARG A 75 -15.39 19.09 3.49
N GLU A 76 -15.72 19.67 2.35
CA GLU A 76 -14.78 20.48 1.58
C GLU A 76 -14.40 21.73 2.35
N ILE A 77 -13.10 22.01 2.46
CA ILE A 77 -12.56 23.17 3.14
C ILE A 77 -11.51 23.88 2.29
N SER A 78 -11.36 25.17 2.52
CA SER A 78 -10.28 25.95 1.95
C SER A 78 -8.97 25.74 2.72
N GLN A 79 -7.87 26.17 2.11
CA GLN A 79 -6.55 26.07 2.73
C GLN A 79 -6.45 26.87 4.04
N ASP A 80 -7.08 28.03 4.10
CA ASP A 80 -7.09 28.87 5.30
C ASP A 80 -7.91 28.24 6.44
N GLU A 81 -9.05 27.66 6.11
CA GLU A 81 -9.88 26.90 7.06
C GLU A 81 -9.13 25.65 7.57
N LEU A 82 -8.37 24.99 6.71
CA LEU A 82 -7.54 23.87 7.09
C LEU A 82 -6.49 24.29 8.12
N ALA A 83 -5.79 25.39 7.91
CA ALA A 83 -4.78 25.90 8.84
C ALA A 83 -5.37 26.15 10.23
N SER A 84 -6.54 26.77 10.29
CA SER A 84 -7.26 27.02 11.53
C SER A 84 -7.66 25.74 12.24
N SER A 85 -8.17 24.76 11.49
CA SER A 85 -8.56 23.45 12.02
C SER A 85 -7.37 22.65 12.52
N LEU A 86 -6.25 22.69 11.83
CA LEU A 86 -5.02 22.01 12.23
C LEU A 86 -4.46 22.53 13.56
N SER A 87 -4.56 23.82 13.79
CA SER A 87 -4.17 24.44 15.05
C SER A 87 -4.94 23.85 16.23
N ILE A 88 -6.24 23.64 16.08
CA ILE A 88 -7.10 22.99 17.09
C ILE A 88 -6.74 21.52 17.27
N ILE A 89 -6.55 20.80 16.17
CA ILE A 89 -6.18 19.39 16.18
C ILE A 89 -4.82 19.17 16.88
N ALA A 90 -3.89 20.06 16.65
CA ALA A 90 -2.56 20.00 17.29
C ALA A 90 -2.67 20.20 18.82
N LYS A 91 -3.53 21.08 19.28
CA LYS A 91 -3.78 21.30 20.71
C LYS A 91 -4.42 20.10 21.40
N GLU A 92 -5.30 19.41 20.70
CA GLU A 92 -6.00 18.22 21.21
C GLU A 92 -5.14 16.95 21.10
N LYS A 93 -3.99 17.00 20.45
CA LYS A 93 -3.08 15.86 20.17
C LYS A 93 -3.79 14.70 19.45
N THR A 94 -4.74 15.02 18.58
CA THR A 94 -5.50 14.04 17.83
C THR A 94 -4.65 13.49 16.66
N PRO A 95 -4.60 12.17 16.45
CA PRO A 95 -3.94 11.60 15.28
C PRO A 95 -4.60 12.03 13.98
N LEU A 96 -3.79 12.36 12.99
CA LEU A 96 -4.23 12.82 11.68
C LEU A 96 -3.90 11.78 10.61
N LEU A 97 -4.85 11.48 9.75
CA LEU A 97 -4.66 10.63 8.58
C LEU A 97 -4.90 11.43 7.30
N ILE A 98 -3.91 11.49 6.44
CA ILE A 98 -4.03 12.09 5.11
C ILE A 98 -4.26 10.97 4.10
N LYS A 99 -5.43 10.95 3.47
CA LYS A 99 -5.74 10.06 2.36
C LYS A 99 -5.62 10.83 1.06
N ALA A 100 -4.68 10.48 0.23
CA ALA A 100 -4.50 11.07 -1.08
C ALA A 100 -4.95 10.13 -2.18
N ASP A 101 -5.67 10.66 -3.17
CA ASP A 101 -5.94 9.94 -4.42
C ASP A 101 -4.61 9.66 -5.13
N ASN A 102 -4.52 8.53 -5.83
CA ASN A 102 -3.32 8.17 -6.59
C ASN A 102 -2.99 9.16 -7.71
N GLN A 103 -3.98 9.91 -8.16
CA GLN A 103 -3.85 10.96 -9.18
C GLN A 103 -3.70 12.36 -8.56
N ALA A 104 -3.76 12.47 -7.24
CA ALA A 104 -3.50 13.74 -6.57
C ALA A 104 -2.06 14.21 -6.79
N SER A 105 -1.87 15.51 -6.89
CA SER A 105 -0.55 16.09 -7.06
C SER A 105 0.30 15.86 -5.80
N LEU A 106 1.50 15.35 -5.97
CA LEU A 106 2.44 15.14 -4.87
C LEU A 106 2.77 16.46 -4.15
N GLY A 107 2.89 17.55 -4.91
CA GLY A 107 3.12 18.88 -4.37
C GLY A 107 2.02 19.30 -3.40
N ARG A 108 0.77 19.01 -3.72
CA ARG A 108 -0.38 19.33 -2.86
C ARG A 108 -0.35 18.53 -1.56
N VAL A 109 -0.04 17.26 -1.64
CA VAL A 109 0.08 16.38 -0.46
C VAL A 109 1.20 16.85 0.45
N VAL A 110 2.34 17.21 -0.12
CA VAL A 110 3.49 17.73 0.63
C VAL A 110 3.18 19.08 1.28
N GLU A 111 2.48 19.96 0.60
CA GLU A 111 2.01 21.22 1.17
C GLU A 111 1.14 21.00 2.41
N ILE A 112 0.17 20.10 2.32
CA ILE A 112 -0.72 19.78 3.43
C ILE A 112 0.05 19.17 4.59
N TRP A 113 0.96 18.24 4.29
CA TRP A 113 1.80 17.62 5.31
C TRP A 113 2.70 18.65 6.02
N ASP A 114 3.27 19.57 5.27
CA ASP A 114 4.10 20.64 5.82
C ASP A 114 3.27 21.61 6.68
N MET A 115 2.05 21.94 6.26
CA MET A 115 1.12 22.71 7.07
C MET A 115 0.79 22.02 8.39
N CYS A 116 0.50 20.71 8.35
CA CYS A 116 0.23 19.93 9.55
C CYS A 116 1.41 19.96 10.51
N ARG A 117 2.60 19.84 9.99
CA ARG A 117 3.83 19.86 10.77
C ARG A 117 4.10 21.25 11.35
N SER A 118 3.87 22.31 10.59
CA SER A 118 4.04 23.69 11.05
C SER A 118 3.09 24.06 12.17
N GLU A 119 1.87 23.52 12.16
CA GLU A 119 0.88 23.75 13.22
C GLU A 119 1.12 22.87 14.47
N GLY A 120 2.10 21.99 14.43
CA GLY A 120 2.50 21.18 15.57
C GLY A 120 1.76 19.85 15.74
N VAL A 121 1.14 19.32 14.68
CA VAL A 121 0.54 17.98 14.71
C VAL A 121 1.64 16.95 14.87
N SER A 122 1.57 16.14 15.93
CA SER A 122 2.64 15.18 16.28
C SER A 122 2.52 13.85 15.56
N GLN A 123 1.32 13.41 15.23
CA GLN A 123 1.06 12.12 14.60
C GLN A 123 0.34 12.32 13.26
N ILE A 124 1.11 12.18 12.19
CA ILE A 124 0.61 12.31 10.81
C ILE A 124 0.88 11.00 10.07
N ASN A 125 -0.18 10.38 9.58
CA ASN A 125 -0.10 9.21 8.75
C ASN A 125 -0.58 9.56 7.34
N ILE A 126 0.06 8.99 6.33
CA ILE A 126 -0.31 9.18 4.93
C ILE A 126 -0.71 7.84 4.34
N ALA A 127 -1.87 7.79 3.71
CA ALA A 127 -2.35 6.65 2.96
C ALA A 127 -2.75 7.08 1.55
N THR A 128 -2.51 6.21 0.59
CA THR A 128 -2.99 6.41 -0.78
C THR A 128 -4.11 5.44 -1.07
N SER A 129 -5.17 5.92 -1.71
CA SER A 129 -6.20 5.04 -2.25
C SER A 129 -5.73 4.49 -3.60
N GLN A 130 -5.90 3.20 -3.77
CA GLN A 130 -5.70 2.56 -5.07
C GLN A 130 -6.95 2.68 -5.92
#